data_96ad3cb7d95fa43f56c199efd2ab5a13
#
_entry.id   96ad3cb7d95fa43f56c199efd2ab5a13
#
_cell.length_a   1.000
_cell.length_b   1.000
_cell.length_c   1.000
_cell.angle_alpha   90.00
_cell.angle_beta   90.00
_cell.angle_gamma   90.00
#
_symmetry.space_group_name_H-M   'P 1'
#
loop_
_entity.id
_entity.type
_entity.pdbx_description
1 polymer ?
#
loop_
_entity_poly.entity_id
_entity_poly.type
_entity_poly.pdbx_seq_one_letter_code
_entity_poly.pdbx_strand_id
1 'polypeptide(L)'
;MKKSILGVLKWIILLMLAIVMLVPFFWLISSSLKDKTQFYSNPPVYFPIPMHFENFVNAWVNIGFFRAILNSLVFALTFTIIVVFSSALAAYGFSRFKFPGKKVLFVILLLSMMLPTQIMTIPLFLMFKKLNMINTILPMLLPYCLGVPYHIFLIRQFMNIFLYGGAIRATPEALDEAAKIDGCGTMQIFFYIIGPMSTPTLIVSALLNFIWAWKDVWYSNIYLGRPERQTISVRLLSLIGDKSVEYGQMMAATVMMMLPVILLYFCAQKYFDEGITITELK
;
A
#
# COMPACT_ATOMS: atom_id res chain seq x y z
N MET A 1 19.00 -38.15 -13.32
CA MET A 1 19.84 -37.68 -12.19
C MET A 1 20.13 -36.17 -12.21
N LYS A 2 20.69 -35.55 -13.27
CA LYS A 2 20.97 -34.08 -13.31
C LYS A 2 19.75 -33.18 -13.00
N LYS A 3 18.56 -33.46 -13.56
CA LYS A 3 17.33 -32.69 -13.30
C LYS A 3 16.87 -32.76 -11.83
N SER A 4 17.13 -33.88 -11.14
CA SER A 4 16.79 -34.05 -9.72
C SER A 4 17.74 -33.24 -8.81
N ILE A 5 19.04 -33.22 -9.11
CA ILE A 5 20.04 -32.46 -8.33
C ILE A 5 19.80 -30.95 -8.45
N LEU A 6 19.52 -30.44 -9.67
CA LEU A 6 19.16 -29.02 -9.87
C LEU A 6 17.87 -28.66 -9.12
N GLY A 7 16.91 -29.57 -9.07
CA GLY A 7 15.68 -29.39 -8.30
C GLY A 7 15.95 -29.24 -6.81
N VAL A 8 16.75 -30.13 -6.24
CA VAL A 8 17.14 -30.07 -4.81
C VAL A 8 17.92 -28.80 -4.51
N LEU A 9 18.88 -28.42 -5.35
CA LEU A 9 19.66 -27.19 -5.18
C LEU A 9 18.77 -25.94 -5.19
N LYS A 10 17.79 -25.89 -6.12
CA LYS A 10 16.78 -24.80 -6.17
C LYS A 10 16.03 -24.68 -4.84
N TRP A 11 15.54 -25.80 -4.28
CA TRP A 11 14.81 -25.77 -3.01
C TRP A 11 15.67 -25.36 -1.82
N ILE A 12 16.95 -25.79 -1.77
CA ILE A 12 17.90 -25.37 -0.74
C ILE A 12 18.13 -23.85 -0.81
N ILE A 13 18.35 -23.31 -2.01
CA ILE A 13 18.54 -21.86 -2.20
C ILE A 13 17.30 -21.09 -1.77
N LEU A 14 16.12 -21.54 -2.19
CA LEU A 14 14.86 -20.90 -1.81
C LEU A 14 14.62 -20.94 -0.29
N LEU A 15 14.94 -22.06 0.36
CA LEU A 15 14.83 -22.19 1.82
C LEU A 15 15.79 -21.24 2.54
N MET A 16 17.06 -21.19 2.10
CA MET A 16 18.04 -20.25 2.67
C MET A 16 17.59 -18.79 2.52
N LEU A 17 17.09 -18.41 1.34
CA LEU A 17 16.57 -17.06 1.11
C LEU A 17 15.36 -16.78 2.02
N ALA A 18 14.44 -17.73 2.17
CA ALA A 18 13.29 -17.59 3.07
C ALA A 18 13.73 -17.38 4.54
N ILE A 19 14.70 -18.16 5.01
CA ILE A 19 15.25 -18.01 6.37
C ILE A 19 15.86 -16.61 6.55
N VAL A 20 16.70 -16.15 5.61
CA VAL A 20 17.30 -14.81 5.66
C VAL A 20 16.24 -13.72 5.71
N MET A 21 15.17 -13.85 4.92
CA MET A 21 14.06 -12.89 4.93
C MET A 21 13.23 -12.91 6.22
N LEU A 22 13.22 -14.03 6.96
CA LEU A 22 12.50 -14.14 8.24
C LEU A 22 13.32 -13.64 9.44
N VAL A 23 14.64 -13.50 9.33
CA VAL A 23 15.50 -13.01 10.43
C VAL A 23 15.03 -11.66 11.01
N PRO A 24 14.74 -10.60 10.21
CA PRO A 24 14.29 -9.33 10.78
C PRO A 24 12.95 -9.46 11.52
N PHE A 25 12.03 -10.30 11.06
CA PHE A 25 10.77 -10.55 11.75
C PHE A 25 10.97 -11.31 13.06
N PHE A 26 11.83 -12.33 13.06
CA PHE A 26 12.23 -13.03 14.28
C PHE A 26 12.83 -12.04 15.29
N TRP A 27 13.76 -11.18 14.85
CA TRP A 27 14.38 -10.18 15.72
C TRP A 27 13.36 -9.20 16.28
N LEU A 28 12.41 -8.74 15.48
CA LEU A 28 11.33 -7.86 15.91
C LEU A 28 10.46 -8.50 17.00
N ILE A 29 10.01 -9.75 16.77
CA ILE A 29 9.21 -10.52 17.73
C ILE A 29 10.03 -10.80 19.00
N SER A 30 11.27 -11.27 18.90
CA SER A 30 12.14 -11.46 20.04
C SER A 30 12.32 -10.16 20.84
N SER A 31 12.57 -9.04 20.15
CA SER A 31 12.80 -7.74 20.79
C SER A 31 11.54 -7.15 21.42
N SER A 32 10.34 -7.49 20.96
CA SER A 32 9.09 -7.09 21.59
C SER A 32 8.86 -7.74 22.96
N LEU A 33 9.56 -8.81 23.26
CA LEU A 33 9.48 -9.56 24.50
C LEU A 33 10.65 -9.28 25.47
N LYS A 34 11.54 -8.32 25.13
CA LYS A 34 12.69 -7.94 25.97
C LYS A 34 12.36 -6.81 26.92
N ASP A 35 12.99 -6.84 28.08
CA ASP A 35 13.12 -5.67 28.92
C ASP A 35 14.28 -4.76 28.44
N LYS A 36 14.48 -3.66 29.14
CA LYS A 36 15.50 -2.68 28.82
C LYS A 36 16.93 -3.25 28.95
N THR A 37 17.17 -4.11 29.91
CA THR A 37 18.49 -4.71 30.19
C THR A 37 18.84 -5.76 29.13
N GLN A 38 17.89 -6.60 28.77
CA GLN A 38 18.02 -7.61 27.71
C GLN A 38 18.19 -6.96 26.33
N PHE A 39 17.53 -5.78 26.10
CA PHE A 39 17.63 -5.09 24.83
C PHE A 39 19.03 -4.53 24.56
N TYR A 40 19.71 -4.01 25.60
CA TYR A 40 21.06 -3.45 25.51
C TYR A 40 22.18 -4.43 25.89
N SER A 41 21.85 -5.70 26.12
CA SER A 41 22.85 -6.70 26.49
C SER A 41 23.88 -6.96 25.38
N ASN A 42 25.11 -7.20 25.78
CA ASN A 42 26.17 -7.63 24.90
C ASN A 42 26.85 -8.90 25.50
N PRO A 43 26.75 -10.06 24.85
CA PRO A 43 26.21 -10.34 23.51
C PRO A 43 24.67 -10.17 23.43
N PRO A 44 24.11 -9.97 22.21
CA PRO A 44 22.67 -9.80 22.04
C PRO A 44 21.87 -11.03 22.47
N VAL A 45 20.80 -10.81 23.22
CA VAL A 45 19.87 -11.88 23.61
C VAL A 45 18.91 -12.16 22.44
N TYR A 46 18.94 -13.37 21.91
CA TYR A 46 18.03 -13.80 20.82
C TYR A 46 16.73 -14.38 21.38
N PHE A 47 16.77 -15.05 22.52
CA PHE A 47 15.63 -15.65 23.21
C PHE A 47 15.51 -15.01 24.60
N PRO A 48 14.62 -14.03 24.79
CA PRO A 48 14.50 -13.34 26.08
C PRO A 48 13.94 -14.29 27.15
N ILE A 49 14.62 -14.37 28.29
CA ILE A 49 14.18 -15.09 29.51
C ILE A 49 14.49 -14.18 30.70
N PRO A 50 13.47 -13.72 31.46
CA PRO A 50 12.03 -13.91 31.26
C PRO A 50 11.48 -13.17 30.03
N MET A 51 10.34 -13.61 29.49
CA MET A 51 9.62 -12.92 28.41
C MET A 51 8.68 -11.87 29.00
N HIS A 52 8.76 -10.65 28.49
CA HIS A 52 8.00 -9.49 28.95
C HIS A 52 6.77 -9.21 28.06
N PHE A 53 5.71 -9.98 28.23
CA PHE A 53 4.45 -9.78 27.50
C PHE A 53 3.74 -8.47 27.84
N GLU A 54 4.06 -7.88 29.01
CA GLU A 54 3.57 -6.56 29.42
C GLU A 54 3.89 -5.45 28.44
N ASN A 55 4.93 -5.59 27.59
CA ASN A 55 5.24 -4.65 26.54
C ASN A 55 4.07 -4.45 25.56
N PHE A 56 3.32 -5.50 25.24
CA PHE A 56 2.14 -5.41 24.37
C PHE A 56 1.00 -4.65 25.05
N VAL A 57 0.75 -4.94 26.33
CA VAL A 57 -0.30 -4.27 27.12
C VAL A 57 0.05 -2.79 27.31
N ASN A 58 1.30 -2.50 27.68
CA ASN A 58 1.78 -1.14 27.90
C ASN A 58 1.77 -0.33 26.57
N ALA A 59 2.18 -0.92 25.47
CA ALA A 59 2.09 -0.29 24.15
C ALA A 59 0.62 0.02 23.80
N TRP A 60 -0.29 -0.95 24.02
CA TRP A 60 -1.71 -0.76 23.74
C TRP A 60 -2.30 0.42 24.50
N VAL A 61 -1.98 0.56 25.78
CA VAL A 61 -2.51 1.63 26.65
C VAL A 61 -1.81 2.97 26.35
N ASN A 62 -0.47 3.00 26.34
CA ASN A 62 0.31 4.24 26.29
C ASN A 62 0.13 5.03 24.99
N ILE A 63 -0.02 4.33 23.87
CA ILE A 63 -0.25 5.01 22.58
C ILE A 63 -1.72 5.16 22.21
N GLY A 64 -2.64 4.66 23.05
CA GLY A 64 -4.07 4.62 22.70
C GLY A 64 -4.31 3.81 21.44
N PHE A 65 -3.74 2.60 21.38
CA PHE A 65 -3.61 1.77 20.18
C PHE A 65 -4.93 1.57 19.43
N PHE A 66 -6.02 1.28 20.15
CA PHE A 66 -7.32 1.04 19.52
C PHE A 66 -7.80 2.23 18.69
N ARG A 67 -7.69 3.44 19.22
CA ARG A 67 -8.10 4.65 18.51
C ARG A 67 -7.16 4.97 17.33
N ALA A 68 -5.87 4.81 17.55
CA ALA A 68 -4.86 5.04 16.53
C ALA A 68 -5.00 4.07 15.33
N ILE A 69 -5.29 2.79 15.59
CA ILE A 69 -5.51 1.80 14.53
C ILE A 69 -6.80 2.09 13.75
N LEU A 70 -7.88 2.52 14.44
CA LEU A 70 -9.11 2.94 13.76
C LEU A 70 -8.89 4.16 12.87
N ASN A 71 -8.16 5.17 13.34
CA ASN A 71 -7.79 6.32 12.53
C ASN A 71 -7.00 5.91 11.28
N SER A 72 -6.04 5.00 11.45
CA SER A 72 -5.25 4.46 10.33
C SER A 72 -6.10 3.68 9.35
N LEU A 73 -7.02 2.84 9.82
CA LEU A 73 -7.94 2.08 8.97
C LEU A 73 -8.86 3.01 8.17
N VAL A 74 -9.47 3.99 8.83
CA VAL A 74 -10.34 4.97 8.16
C VAL A 74 -9.55 5.73 7.10
N PHE A 75 -8.36 6.21 7.43
CA PHE A 75 -7.51 6.90 6.46
C PHE A 75 -7.10 5.99 5.30
N ALA A 76 -6.52 4.82 5.61
CA ALA A 76 -5.97 3.92 4.58
C ALA A 76 -7.06 3.39 3.64
N LEU A 77 -8.24 3.02 4.17
CA LEU A 77 -9.36 2.55 3.35
C LEU A 77 -9.93 3.67 2.49
N THR A 78 -10.19 4.86 3.07
CA THR A 78 -10.73 6.00 2.31
C THR A 78 -9.76 6.44 1.23
N PHE A 79 -8.47 6.55 1.55
CA PHE A 79 -7.41 6.87 0.59
C PHE A 79 -7.36 5.85 -0.56
N THR A 80 -7.36 4.57 -0.23
CA THR A 80 -7.31 3.48 -1.21
C THR A 80 -8.50 3.53 -2.16
N ILE A 81 -9.71 3.67 -1.64
CA ILE A 81 -10.94 3.74 -2.46
C ILE A 81 -10.88 4.93 -3.42
N ILE A 82 -10.55 6.12 -2.90
CA ILE A 82 -10.49 7.35 -3.70
C ILE A 82 -9.43 7.22 -4.80
N VAL A 83 -8.20 6.82 -4.43
CA VAL A 83 -7.08 6.77 -5.37
C VAL A 83 -7.28 5.70 -6.43
N VAL A 84 -7.71 4.48 -6.05
CA VAL A 84 -7.91 3.41 -7.02
C VAL A 84 -9.04 3.74 -7.98
N PHE A 85 -10.15 4.25 -7.48
CA PHE A 85 -11.30 4.62 -8.31
C PHE A 85 -10.97 5.75 -9.31
N SER A 86 -10.39 6.85 -8.81
CA SER A 86 -10.03 7.98 -9.67
C SER A 86 -8.92 7.61 -10.67
N SER A 87 -7.92 6.83 -10.23
CA SER A 87 -6.86 6.35 -11.13
C SER A 87 -7.38 5.37 -12.18
N ALA A 88 -8.36 4.52 -11.84
CA ALA A 88 -8.98 3.60 -12.79
C ALA A 88 -9.78 4.35 -13.86
N LEU A 89 -10.56 5.39 -13.48
CA LEU A 89 -11.26 6.25 -14.43
C LEU A 89 -10.30 6.99 -15.35
N ALA A 90 -9.22 7.57 -14.81
CA ALA A 90 -8.20 8.24 -15.61
C ALA A 90 -7.48 7.25 -16.55
N ALA A 91 -7.12 6.07 -16.05
CA ALA A 91 -6.50 5.00 -16.86
C ALA A 91 -7.42 4.53 -17.99
N TYR A 92 -8.72 4.40 -17.73
CA TYR A 92 -9.74 4.08 -18.74
C TYR A 92 -9.79 5.15 -19.81
N GLY A 93 -9.81 6.43 -19.44
CA GLY A 93 -9.75 7.55 -20.38
C GLY A 93 -8.49 7.52 -21.25
N PHE A 94 -7.32 7.33 -20.64
CA PHE A 94 -6.05 7.19 -21.36
C PHE A 94 -5.90 5.87 -22.12
N SER A 95 -6.67 4.87 -21.84
CA SER A 95 -6.69 3.59 -22.60
C SER A 95 -7.59 3.68 -23.83
N ARG A 96 -8.86 4.08 -23.64
CA ARG A 96 -9.94 3.91 -24.61
C ARG A 96 -10.26 5.13 -25.46
N PHE A 97 -10.13 6.35 -24.91
CA PHE A 97 -10.55 7.53 -25.67
C PHE A 97 -9.47 8.02 -26.60
N LYS A 98 -9.90 8.46 -27.78
CA LYS A 98 -9.07 9.16 -28.78
C LYS A 98 -9.35 10.67 -28.63
N PHE A 99 -8.36 11.43 -28.18
CA PHE A 99 -8.46 12.88 -28.06
C PHE A 99 -7.13 13.56 -28.38
N PRO A 100 -7.16 14.82 -28.86
CA PRO A 100 -5.93 15.55 -29.20
C PRO A 100 -5.10 15.78 -27.96
N GLY A 101 -3.76 15.67 -28.08
CA GLY A 101 -2.85 15.86 -26.95
C GLY A 101 -2.71 14.67 -25.99
N LYS A 102 -3.44 13.55 -26.17
CA LYS A 102 -3.37 12.36 -25.30
C LYS A 102 -1.95 11.92 -24.96
N LYS A 103 -1.06 11.84 -25.99
CA LYS A 103 0.34 11.42 -25.78
C LYS A 103 1.11 12.42 -24.91
N VAL A 104 0.91 13.72 -25.16
CA VAL A 104 1.58 14.79 -24.40
C VAL A 104 1.13 14.79 -22.95
N LEU A 105 -0.18 14.74 -22.72
CA LEU A 105 -0.74 14.67 -21.36
C LEU A 105 -0.26 13.43 -20.59
N PHE A 106 -0.15 12.30 -21.28
CA PHE A 106 0.37 11.08 -20.64
C PHE A 106 1.86 11.20 -20.31
N VAL A 107 2.66 11.82 -21.16
CA VAL A 107 4.07 12.11 -20.86
C VAL A 107 4.19 13.07 -19.67
N ILE A 108 3.38 14.14 -19.62
CA ILE A 108 3.35 15.06 -18.46
C ILE A 108 2.98 14.30 -17.17
N LEU A 109 2.02 13.39 -17.22
CA LEU A 109 1.64 12.54 -16.09
C LEU A 109 2.83 11.68 -15.64
N LEU A 110 3.59 11.07 -16.57
CA LEU A 110 4.79 10.29 -16.22
C LEU A 110 5.90 11.17 -15.63
N LEU A 111 6.12 12.36 -16.21
CA LEU A 111 7.11 13.31 -15.68
C LEU A 111 6.75 13.79 -14.27
N SER A 112 5.47 13.92 -13.94
CA SER A 112 5.05 14.30 -12.59
C SER A 112 5.45 13.28 -11.52
N MET A 113 5.65 12.00 -11.87
CA MET A 113 6.15 10.99 -10.93
C MET A 113 7.62 11.21 -10.51
N MET A 114 8.38 11.97 -11.31
CA MET A 114 9.78 12.28 -10.99
C MET A 114 9.91 13.41 -9.99
N LEU A 115 8.84 14.17 -9.74
CA LEU A 115 8.85 15.26 -8.78
C LEU A 115 8.67 14.71 -7.36
N PRO A 116 9.60 15.03 -6.43
CA PRO A 116 9.42 14.65 -5.03
C PRO A 116 8.19 15.33 -4.44
N THR A 117 7.24 14.55 -3.95
CA THR A 117 5.99 15.09 -3.37
C THR A 117 6.24 15.98 -2.14
N GLN A 118 7.37 15.79 -1.46
CA GLN A 118 7.80 16.57 -0.30
C GLN A 118 7.96 18.07 -0.61
N ILE A 119 8.28 18.45 -1.84
CA ILE A 119 8.39 19.86 -2.26
C ILE A 119 7.08 20.62 -2.04
N MET A 120 5.95 19.93 -2.26
CA MET A 120 4.61 20.51 -2.10
C MET A 120 4.13 20.58 -0.64
N THR A 121 4.86 20.01 0.30
CA THR A 121 4.44 19.91 1.71
C THR A 121 4.14 21.25 2.34
N ILE A 122 5.07 22.23 2.24
CA ILE A 122 4.89 23.56 2.85
C ILE A 122 3.78 24.35 2.18
N PRO A 123 3.73 24.48 0.83
CA PRO A 123 2.63 25.18 0.16
C PRO A 123 1.25 24.59 0.49
N LEU A 124 1.12 23.27 0.47
CA LEU A 124 -0.12 22.58 0.79
C LEU A 124 -0.51 22.77 2.27
N PHE A 125 0.45 22.69 3.19
CA PHE A 125 0.18 22.94 4.60
C PHE A 125 -0.38 24.34 4.85
N LEU A 126 0.23 25.36 4.25
CA LEU A 126 -0.24 26.75 4.38
C LEU A 126 -1.63 26.94 3.79
N MET A 127 -1.91 26.32 2.64
CA MET A 127 -3.23 26.34 2.00
C MET A 127 -4.27 25.67 2.90
N PHE A 128 -4.04 24.45 3.36
CA PHE A 128 -4.99 23.73 4.20
C PHE A 128 -5.18 24.35 5.59
N LYS A 129 -4.12 25.01 6.12
CA LYS A 129 -4.23 25.80 7.35
C LYS A 129 -5.19 26.98 7.17
N LYS A 130 -5.09 27.73 6.05
CA LYS A 130 -6.03 28.84 5.73
C LYS A 130 -7.47 28.33 5.56
N LEU A 131 -7.64 27.11 5.06
CA LEU A 131 -8.95 26.49 4.88
C LEU A 131 -9.49 25.81 6.16
N ASN A 132 -8.80 25.91 7.31
CA ASN A 132 -9.15 25.28 8.58
C ASN A 132 -9.31 23.73 8.48
N MET A 133 -8.54 23.08 7.62
CA MET A 133 -8.61 21.63 7.40
C MET A 133 -7.58 20.86 8.22
N ILE A 134 -6.69 21.50 8.98
CA ILE A 134 -5.69 20.85 9.84
C ILE A 134 -6.38 20.06 10.94
N ASN A 135 -5.78 18.95 11.36
CA ASN A 135 -6.35 17.92 12.25
C ASN A 135 -7.56 17.16 11.67
N THR A 136 -7.65 17.12 10.34
CA THR A 136 -8.58 16.23 9.61
C THR A 136 -7.80 15.39 8.59
N ILE A 137 -8.43 14.37 8.04
CA ILE A 137 -7.82 13.54 6.97
C ILE A 137 -7.88 14.21 5.59
N LEU A 138 -8.63 15.31 5.44
CA LEU A 138 -8.86 15.97 4.15
C LEU A 138 -7.57 16.43 3.44
N PRO A 139 -6.59 17.07 4.12
CA PRO A 139 -5.32 17.45 3.50
C PRO A 139 -4.54 16.26 2.92
N MET A 140 -4.74 15.07 3.49
CA MET A 140 -4.08 13.84 3.06
C MET A 140 -4.82 13.15 1.91
N LEU A 141 -6.08 13.48 1.66
CA LEU A 141 -6.93 12.89 0.62
C LEU A 141 -7.04 13.78 -0.62
N LEU A 142 -7.32 15.08 -0.44
CA LEU A 142 -7.68 15.99 -1.52
C LEU A 142 -6.63 16.07 -2.66
N PRO A 143 -5.31 16.12 -2.39
CA PRO A 143 -4.31 16.16 -3.46
C PRO A 143 -4.33 14.93 -4.38
N TYR A 144 -4.93 13.83 -3.93
CA TYR A 144 -4.95 12.54 -4.62
C TYR A 144 -6.32 12.16 -5.18
N CYS A 145 -7.34 13.01 -5.01
CA CYS A 145 -8.70 12.74 -5.50
C CYS A 145 -8.82 12.60 -7.02
N LEU A 146 -7.89 13.17 -7.78
CA LEU A 146 -7.85 13.06 -9.25
C LEU A 146 -7.02 11.87 -9.75
N GLY A 147 -6.57 11.02 -8.84
CA GLY A 147 -5.74 9.86 -9.11
C GLY A 147 -4.25 10.13 -8.88
N VAL A 148 -3.52 9.05 -8.76
CA VAL A 148 -2.05 9.06 -8.56
C VAL A 148 -1.38 8.58 -9.84
N PRO A 149 -0.41 9.32 -10.39
CA PRO A 149 0.22 9.01 -11.67
C PRO A 149 0.73 7.58 -11.79
N TYR A 150 1.35 7.05 -10.73
CA TYR A 150 1.81 5.66 -10.70
C TYR A 150 0.69 4.64 -10.90
N HIS A 151 -0.44 4.82 -10.19
CA HIS A 151 -1.58 3.91 -10.29
C HIS A 151 -2.32 4.06 -11.61
N ILE A 152 -2.42 5.29 -12.15
CA ILE A 152 -2.95 5.54 -13.50
C ILE A 152 -2.12 4.79 -14.54
N PHE A 153 -0.78 4.90 -14.45
CA PHE A 153 0.14 4.19 -15.33
C PHE A 153 -0.02 2.68 -15.22
N LEU A 154 0.00 2.14 -13.99
CA LEU A 154 -0.10 0.70 -13.71
C LEU A 154 -1.40 0.11 -14.29
N ILE A 155 -2.54 0.73 -13.97
CA ILE A 155 -3.86 0.26 -14.41
C ILE A 155 -4.00 0.40 -15.94
N ARG A 156 -3.57 1.53 -16.52
CA ARG A 156 -3.57 1.73 -17.96
C ARG A 156 -2.72 0.70 -18.69
N GLN A 157 -1.52 0.40 -18.16
CA GLN A 157 -0.62 -0.57 -18.77
C GLN A 157 -1.26 -1.96 -18.81
N PHE A 158 -1.90 -2.36 -17.73
CA PHE A 158 -2.66 -3.60 -17.68
C PHE A 158 -3.83 -3.58 -18.67
N MET A 159 -4.65 -2.53 -18.68
CA MET A 159 -5.73 -2.37 -19.64
C MET A 159 -5.24 -2.48 -21.08
N ASN A 160 -4.05 -1.98 -21.40
CA ASN A 160 -3.47 -2.07 -22.73
C ASN A 160 -2.92 -3.48 -23.03
N ILE A 161 -2.16 -4.10 -22.11
CA ILE A 161 -1.55 -5.43 -22.32
C ILE A 161 -2.64 -6.48 -22.43
N PHE A 162 -3.60 -6.47 -21.53
CA PHE A 162 -4.72 -7.44 -21.55
C PHE A 162 -5.55 -7.35 -22.83
N LEU A 163 -5.54 -6.18 -23.42
CA LEU A 163 -6.31 -5.83 -24.61
C LEU A 163 -5.57 -6.10 -25.93
N TYR A 164 -4.23 -6.13 -25.88
CA TYR A 164 -3.40 -6.39 -27.08
C TYR A 164 -2.63 -7.73 -27.03
N GLY A 165 -2.61 -8.42 -25.88
CA GLY A 165 -1.71 -9.54 -25.59
C GLY A 165 -2.25 -10.95 -25.74
N GLY A 166 -3.48 -11.16 -26.16
CA GLY A 166 -3.85 -12.44 -26.78
C GLY A 166 -4.43 -13.56 -25.94
N ALA A 167 -4.95 -13.35 -24.73
CA ALA A 167 -5.72 -14.40 -24.02
C ALA A 167 -7.24 -14.38 -24.35
N ILE A 168 -7.75 -13.30 -24.89
CA ILE A 168 -9.13 -13.18 -25.33
C ILE A 168 -9.14 -12.96 -26.85
N ARG A 169 -9.79 -13.85 -27.61
CA ARG A 169 -9.90 -13.79 -29.08
C ARG A 169 -10.62 -12.55 -29.63
N ALA A 170 -11.24 -11.74 -28.77
CA ALA A 170 -11.85 -10.48 -29.14
C ALA A 170 -10.92 -9.33 -28.79
N THR A 171 -10.63 -8.44 -29.73
CA THR A 171 -9.96 -7.18 -29.44
C THR A 171 -10.86 -6.37 -28.50
N PRO A 172 -10.29 -5.59 -27.59
CA PRO A 172 -11.06 -4.78 -26.68
C PRO A 172 -11.95 -3.73 -27.35
N GLU A 173 -11.48 -3.24 -28.51
CA GLU A 173 -12.30 -2.38 -29.35
C GLU A 173 -13.57 -3.10 -29.80
N ALA A 174 -13.51 -4.38 -30.15
CA ALA A 174 -14.67 -5.18 -30.52
C ALA A 174 -15.67 -5.38 -29.36
N LEU A 175 -15.19 -5.51 -28.11
CA LEU A 175 -16.07 -5.59 -26.94
C LEU A 175 -16.76 -4.25 -26.67
N ASP A 176 -16.01 -3.14 -26.78
CA ASP A 176 -16.56 -1.80 -26.63
C ASP A 176 -17.57 -1.47 -27.73
N GLU A 177 -17.29 -1.90 -28.97
CA GLU A 177 -18.21 -1.73 -30.12
C GLU A 177 -19.49 -2.57 -29.96
N ALA A 178 -19.37 -3.84 -29.57
CA ALA A 178 -20.52 -4.68 -29.28
C ALA A 178 -21.39 -4.11 -28.16
N ALA A 179 -20.78 -3.68 -27.05
CA ALA A 179 -21.52 -3.05 -25.97
C ALA A 179 -22.21 -1.73 -26.36
N LYS A 180 -21.60 -0.96 -27.26
CA LYS A 180 -22.25 0.25 -27.82
C LYS A 180 -23.44 -0.07 -28.74
N ILE A 181 -23.32 -1.15 -29.52
CA ILE A 181 -24.43 -1.64 -30.34
C ILE A 181 -25.61 -2.09 -29.45
N ASP A 182 -25.27 -2.73 -28.29
CA ASP A 182 -26.24 -3.11 -27.26
C ASP A 182 -26.78 -1.92 -26.45
N GLY A 183 -26.38 -0.69 -26.77
CA GLY A 183 -26.89 0.56 -26.17
C GLY A 183 -26.19 0.97 -24.88
N CYS A 184 -25.07 0.34 -24.51
CA CYS A 184 -24.31 0.71 -23.30
C CYS A 184 -23.64 2.06 -23.45
N GLY A 185 -23.85 2.94 -22.47
CA GLY A 185 -23.08 4.17 -22.31
C GLY A 185 -21.66 3.92 -21.78
N THR A 186 -20.78 4.92 -21.94
CA THR A 186 -19.36 4.84 -21.56
C THR A 186 -19.11 4.37 -20.12
N MET A 187 -19.89 4.87 -19.15
CA MET A 187 -19.77 4.47 -17.75
C MET A 187 -20.28 3.04 -17.51
N GLN A 188 -21.29 2.61 -18.25
CA GLN A 188 -21.76 1.22 -18.19
C GLN A 188 -20.69 0.26 -18.69
N ILE A 189 -20.03 0.58 -19.81
CA ILE A 189 -18.89 -0.19 -20.32
C ILE A 189 -17.77 -0.26 -19.27
N PHE A 190 -17.45 0.85 -18.62
CA PHE A 190 -16.45 0.85 -17.56
C PHE A 190 -16.84 -0.06 -16.38
N PHE A 191 -18.05 0.08 -15.83
CA PHE A 191 -18.44 -0.66 -14.63
C PHE A 191 -18.78 -2.13 -14.89
N TYR A 192 -19.36 -2.47 -16.03
CA TYR A 192 -19.85 -3.83 -16.29
C TYR A 192 -18.88 -4.69 -17.11
N ILE A 193 -17.95 -4.07 -17.84
CA ILE A 193 -17.03 -4.81 -18.72
C ILE A 193 -15.57 -4.59 -18.27
N ILE A 194 -15.06 -3.35 -18.38
CA ILE A 194 -13.65 -3.06 -18.20
C ILE A 194 -13.20 -3.17 -16.74
N GLY A 195 -14.00 -2.69 -15.79
CA GLY A 195 -13.75 -2.77 -14.36
C GLY A 195 -13.59 -4.21 -13.87
N PRO A 196 -14.59 -5.08 -14.09
CA PRO A 196 -14.49 -6.51 -13.76
C PRO A 196 -13.29 -7.21 -14.41
N MET A 197 -13.02 -6.92 -15.68
CA MET A 197 -11.83 -7.48 -16.36
C MET A 197 -10.51 -6.98 -15.78
N SER A 198 -10.48 -5.76 -15.22
CA SER A 198 -9.31 -5.15 -14.61
C SER A 198 -9.16 -5.49 -13.12
N THR A 199 -10.04 -6.29 -12.53
CA THR A 199 -10.06 -6.62 -11.10
C THR A 199 -8.70 -7.04 -10.54
N PRO A 200 -7.89 -7.89 -11.17
CA PRO A 200 -6.58 -8.27 -10.62
C PRO A 200 -5.68 -7.05 -10.40
N THR A 201 -5.59 -6.17 -11.39
CA THR A 201 -4.76 -4.96 -11.29
C THR A 201 -5.33 -3.94 -10.31
N LEU A 202 -6.66 -3.82 -10.24
CA LEU A 202 -7.31 -2.93 -9.26
C LEU A 202 -7.02 -3.40 -7.83
N ILE A 203 -7.02 -4.71 -7.57
CA ILE A 203 -6.68 -5.27 -6.26
C ILE A 203 -5.21 -5.07 -5.93
N VAL A 204 -4.29 -5.29 -6.87
CA VAL A 204 -2.86 -4.99 -6.68
C VAL A 204 -2.66 -3.50 -6.38
N SER A 205 -3.30 -2.62 -7.16
CA SER A 205 -3.28 -1.18 -6.94
C SER A 205 -3.84 -0.80 -5.56
N ALA A 206 -4.95 -1.42 -5.14
CA ALA A 206 -5.55 -1.20 -3.84
C ALA A 206 -4.62 -1.62 -2.69
N LEU A 207 -3.98 -2.79 -2.79
CA LEU A 207 -3.04 -3.25 -1.78
C LEU A 207 -1.84 -2.30 -1.64
N LEU A 208 -1.25 -1.88 -2.76
CA LEU A 208 -0.12 -0.94 -2.74
C LEU A 208 -0.51 0.41 -2.12
N ASN A 209 -1.70 0.95 -2.45
CA ASN A 209 -2.21 2.17 -1.86
C ASN A 209 -2.49 2.02 -0.36
N PHE A 210 -3.11 0.92 0.03
CA PHE A 210 -3.40 0.65 1.44
C PHE A 210 -2.10 0.59 2.25
N ILE A 211 -1.09 -0.16 1.80
CA ILE A 211 0.21 -0.27 2.47
C ILE A 211 0.88 1.11 2.57
N TRP A 212 0.80 1.92 1.51
CA TRP A 212 1.37 3.26 1.50
C TRP A 212 0.70 4.15 2.55
N ALA A 213 -0.62 4.21 2.56
CA ALA A 213 -1.38 5.02 3.52
C ALA A 213 -1.25 4.49 4.96
N TRP A 214 -1.24 3.16 5.14
CA TRP A 214 -1.08 2.52 6.44
C TRP A 214 0.22 2.89 7.14
N LYS A 215 1.31 2.91 6.40
CA LYS A 215 2.65 3.23 6.95
C LYS A 215 3.00 4.71 6.91
N ASP A 216 2.10 5.59 6.43
CA ASP A 216 2.40 7.01 6.32
C ASP A 216 2.64 7.64 7.70
N VAL A 217 3.83 8.21 7.86
CA VAL A 217 4.23 9.00 9.01
C VAL A 217 4.34 10.47 8.63
N TRP A 218 4.80 10.74 7.40
CA TRP A 218 5.17 12.08 6.98
C TRP A 218 3.99 13.04 6.96
N TYR A 219 2.97 12.73 6.18
CA TYR A 219 1.79 13.59 6.04
C TYR A 219 0.92 13.52 7.30
N SER A 220 0.78 12.34 7.89
CA SER A 220 0.03 12.17 9.14
C SER A 220 0.62 13.02 10.27
N ASN A 221 1.94 13.07 10.43
CA ASN A 221 2.59 13.88 11.47
C ASN A 221 2.44 15.39 11.21
N ILE A 222 2.42 15.83 9.95
CA ILE A 222 2.28 17.23 9.58
C ILE A 222 0.85 17.74 9.76
N TYR A 223 -0.14 16.95 9.35
CA TYR A 223 -1.53 17.39 9.33
C TYR A 223 -2.34 17.00 10.57
N LEU A 224 -1.93 15.96 11.33
CA LEU A 224 -2.65 15.43 12.48
C LEU A 224 -1.91 15.73 13.79
N GLY A 225 -1.94 16.99 14.23
CA GLY A 225 -1.25 17.43 15.45
C GLY A 225 -1.91 16.95 16.75
N ARG A 226 -3.22 16.64 16.74
CA ARG A 226 -3.95 16.18 17.94
C ARG A 226 -3.77 14.69 18.14
N PRO A 227 -3.32 14.21 19.32
CA PRO A 227 -3.09 12.79 19.59
C PRO A 227 -4.28 11.88 19.25
N GLU A 228 -5.52 12.36 19.50
CA GLU A 228 -6.74 11.59 19.24
C GLU A 228 -7.04 11.41 17.75
N ARG A 229 -6.39 12.17 16.87
CA ARG A 229 -6.56 12.11 15.42
C ARG A 229 -5.42 11.40 14.71
N GLN A 230 -4.30 11.20 15.41
CA GLN A 230 -3.10 10.60 14.83
C GLN A 230 -3.32 9.15 14.41
N THR A 231 -2.62 8.77 13.34
CA THR A 231 -2.52 7.39 12.86
C THR A 231 -1.58 6.58 13.76
N ILE A 232 -1.65 5.26 13.67
CA ILE A 232 -0.81 4.36 14.46
C ILE A 232 0.68 4.59 14.17
N SER A 233 1.05 4.89 12.92
CA SER A 233 2.43 5.16 12.52
C SER A 233 3.02 6.38 13.24
N VAL A 234 2.23 7.44 13.41
CA VAL A 234 2.64 8.65 14.17
C VAL A 234 2.65 8.37 15.67
N ARG A 235 1.66 7.65 16.19
CA ARG A 235 1.61 7.30 17.62
C ARG A 235 2.79 6.43 18.06
N LEU A 236 3.34 5.58 17.18
CA LEU A 236 4.57 4.85 17.45
C LEU A 236 5.75 5.77 17.76
N LEU A 237 5.84 6.94 17.12
CA LEU A 237 6.90 7.92 17.41
C LEU A 237 6.82 8.46 18.84
N SER A 238 5.65 8.47 19.47
CA SER A 238 5.50 8.94 20.85
C SER A 238 6.15 8.02 21.90
N LEU A 239 6.51 6.79 21.51
CA LEU A 239 7.30 5.88 22.35
C LEU A 239 8.79 6.19 22.34
N ILE A 240 9.22 7.10 21.45
CA ILE A 240 10.57 7.65 21.41
C ILE A 240 10.53 8.95 22.22
N GLY A 241 10.66 8.82 23.54
CA GLY A 241 10.63 9.99 24.44
C GLY A 241 12.01 10.66 24.60
N ASP A 242 12.03 11.91 25.07
CA ASP A 242 13.26 12.69 25.28
C ASP A 242 14.20 12.09 26.34
N LYS A 243 13.67 11.30 27.28
CA LYS A 243 14.43 10.77 28.42
C LYS A 243 14.70 9.26 28.38
N SER A 244 13.87 8.51 27.65
CA SER A 244 14.06 7.06 27.47
C SER A 244 13.25 6.57 26.29
N VAL A 245 13.84 5.68 25.50
CA VAL A 245 13.13 4.97 24.45
C VAL A 245 12.66 3.63 25.00
N GLU A 246 11.35 3.41 24.96
CA GLU A 246 10.76 2.13 25.38
C GLU A 246 10.76 1.14 24.20
N TYR A 247 11.96 0.63 23.87
CA TYR A 247 12.15 -0.23 22.68
C TYR A 247 11.29 -1.49 22.70
N GLY A 248 11.12 -2.15 23.85
CA GLY A 248 10.23 -3.33 23.96
C GLY A 248 8.79 -3.02 23.57
N GLN A 249 8.23 -1.90 24.08
CA GLN A 249 6.89 -1.44 23.75
C GLN A 249 6.77 -1.01 22.28
N MET A 250 7.80 -0.33 21.74
CA MET A 250 7.83 0.10 20.34
C MET A 250 7.85 -1.12 19.40
N MET A 251 8.66 -2.15 19.71
CA MET A 251 8.68 -3.39 18.95
C MET A 251 7.35 -4.15 19.05
N ALA A 252 6.76 -4.22 20.25
CA ALA A 252 5.45 -4.85 20.46
C ALA A 252 4.33 -4.13 19.66
N ALA A 253 4.30 -2.78 19.68
CA ALA A 253 3.35 -2.01 18.89
C ALA A 253 3.57 -2.21 17.39
N THR A 254 4.83 -2.32 16.95
CA THR A 254 5.16 -2.60 15.54
C THR A 254 4.69 -3.99 15.12
N VAL A 255 4.86 -5.02 15.96
CA VAL A 255 4.32 -6.38 15.70
C VAL A 255 2.80 -6.30 15.53
N MET A 256 2.09 -5.63 16.44
CA MET A 256 0.63 -5.49 16.34
C MET A 256 0.21 -4.70 15.09
N MET A 257 0.94 -3.65 14.71
CA MET A 257 0.68 -2.84 13.52
C MET A 257 0.88 -3.64 12.22
N MET A 258 1.73 -4.65 12.20
CA MET A 258 1.96 -5.47 11.00
C MET A 258 0.80 -6.43 10.71
N LEU A 259 0.05 -6.87 11.72
CA LEU A 259 -0.99 -7.89 11.57
C LEU A 259 -2.05 -7.55 10.50
N PRO A 260 -2.65 -6.33 10.44
CA PRO A 260 -3.62 -6.00 9.41
C PRO A 260 -3.05 -6.07 7.98
N VAL A 261 -1.79 -5.67 7.79
CA VAL A 261 -1.12 -5.72 6.48
C VAL A 261 -0.87 -7.16 6.04
N ILE A 262 -0.42 -8.01 6.98
CA ILE A 262 -0.19 -9.43 6.72
C ILE A 262 -1.50 -10.12 6.36
N LEU A 263 -2.58 -9.87 7.12
CA LEU A 263 -3.92 -10.43 6.83
C LEU A 263 -4.42 -9.98 5.45
N LEU A 264 -4.28 -8.70 5.13
CA LEU A 264 -4.70 -8.16 3.84
C LEU A 264 -3.90 -8.77 2.68
N TYR A 265 -2.59 -8.99 2.87
CA TYR A 265 -1.76 -9.66 1.88
C TYR A 265 -2.23 -11.09 1.60
N PHE A 266 -2.50 -11.89 2.65
CA PHE A 266 -3.01 -13.26 2.47
C PHE A 266 -4.38 -13.31 1.78
N CYS A 267 -5.23 -12.31 2.00
CA CYS A 267 -6.50 -12.20 1.27
C CYS A 267 -6.31 -11.85 -0.21
N ALA A 268 -5.27 -11.07 -0.53
CA ALA A 268 -5.04 -10.56 -1.88
C ALA A 268 -4.06 -11.41 -2.72
N GLN A 269 -3.29 -12.33 -2.11
CA GLN A 269 -2.19 -13.06 -2.76
C GLN A 269 -2.60 -13.78 -4.06
N LYS A 270 -3.80 -14.37 -4.12
CA LYS A 270 -4.29 -15.07 -5.31
C LYS A 270 -4.34 -14.20 -6.57
N TYR A 271 -4.58 -12.90 -6.41
CA TYR A 271 -4.63 -11.96 -7.54
C TYR A 271 -3.25 -11.55 -8.05
N PHE A 272 -2.19 -11.73 -7.24
CA PHE A 272 -0.80 -11.57 -7.71
C PHE A 272 -0.40 -12.71 -8.63
N ASP A 273 -0.78 -13.95 -8.28
CA ASP A 273 -0.45 -15.12 -9.08
C ASP A 273 -1.17 -15.07 -10.45
N GLU A 274 -2.43 -14.65 -10.48
CA GLU A 274 -3.18 -14.45 -11.72
C GLU A 274 -2.58 -13.36 -12.61
N GLY A 275 -2.05 -12.27 -12.02
CA GLY A 275 -1.39 -11.18 -12.76
C GLY A 275 -0.06 -11.60 -13.40
N ILE A 276 0.68 -12.54 -12.79
CA ILE A 276 1.97 -13.01 -13.27
C ILE A 276 1.80 -14.06 -14.36
N THR A 277 0.85 -14.98 -14.22
CA THR A 277 0.61 -16.07 -15.21
C THR A 277 0.15 -15.56 -16.56
N ILE A 278 -0.49 -14.40 -16.62
CA ILE A 278 -0.88 -13.74 -17.88
C ILE A 278 0.34 -13.30 -18.70
N THR A 279 1.47 -13.04 -18.02
CA THR A 279 2.73 -12.62 -18.68
C THR A 279 3.53 -13.79 -19.23
N GLU A 280 3.31 -15.01 -18.74
CA GLU A 280 4.03 -16.22 -19.17
C GLU A 280 3.39 -16.95 -20.36
N LEU A 281 2.21 -16.52 -20.79
CA LEU A 281 1.52 -17.08 -21.99
C LEU A 281 1.96 -16.39 -23.30
N LYS A 282 3.25 -16.05 -23.39
CA LYS A 282 3.91 -15.67 -24.68
C LYS A 282 4.62 -16.85 -25.30
#